data_59c1fa4632487f0fefecd62bf3a860f1
#
_entry.id   59c1fa4632487f0fefecd62bf3a860f1
#
_cell.length_a   1.000
_cell.length_b   1.000
_cell.length_c   1.000
_cell.angle_alpha   90.00
_cell.angle_beta   90.00
_cell.angle_gamma   90.00
#
_symmetry.space_group_name_H-M   'P 1'
#
loop_
_entity.id
_entity.type
_entity.pdbx_description
1 polymer ?
#
loop_
_entity_poly.entity_id
_entity_poly.type
_entity_poly.pdbx_seq_one_letter_code
_entity_poly.pdbx_strand_id
1 'polypeptide(L)'
;MKEWTVSLGKKDYPARELTIDNMEQILALQSIVLQHLENKEFLQPLTKEEFEDSLKHRLMVGVFADDELIAFRTLAIPVMDENHLGYDIGLSEEQLGDVVYQEITNVHPEYRGYGLQRKLADLVMELLQNSPYTYICATVAPFNFASLKDKLSQGMVIKALKRKYDNMLRYIFYKRLDGNDYIVFGENQMNIKMSDIEEQQKLLKAGWVGTNILQKEEEWYVVYKETI
;
A
#
# COMPACT_ATOMS: atom_id res chain seq x y z
N MET A 1 6.56 -8.36 21.35
CA MET A 1 6.59 -8.64 19.90
C MET A 1 5.33 -9.43 19.58
N LYS A 2 4.54 -8.98 18.61
CA LYS A 2 3.36 -9.74 18.16
C LYS A 2 3.81 -10.89 17.26
N GLU A 3 3.16 -12.02 17.39
CA GLU A 3 3.38 -13.22 16.57
C GLU A 3 2.06 -13.72 16.02
N TRP A 4 2.10 -14.26 14.82
CA TRP A 4 0.95 -14.77 14.08
C TRP A 4 1.31 -16.05 13.33
N THR A 5 0.29 -16.72 12.84
CA THR A 5 0.42 -17.84 11.90
C THR A 5 -0.29 -17.49 10.60
N VAL A 6 0.39 -17.68 9.48
CA VAL A 6 -0.15 -17.45 8.13
C VAL A 6 -0.29 -18.79 7.42
N SER A 7 -1.53 -19.17 7.11
CA SER A 7 -1.80 -20.40 6.36
C SER A 7 -1.74 -20.16 4.85
N LEU A 8 -0.90 -20.93 4.14
CA LEU A 8 -0.80 -20.94 2.69
C LEU A 8 -1.13 -22.35 2.18
N GLY A 9 -2.35 -22.53 1.70
CA GLY A 9 -2.85 -23.85 1.35
C GLY A 9 -2.96 -24.76 2.58
N LYS A 10 -2.14 -25.82 2.61
CA LYS A 10 -2.13 -26.80 3.72
C LYS A 10 -0.95 -26.62 4.69
N LYS A 11 -0.11 -25.63 4.49
CA LYS A 11 1.09 -25.37 5.30
C LYS A 11 0.93 -24.05 6.05
N ASP A 12 1.34 -24.06 7.31
CA ASP A 12 1.36 -22.89 8.18
C ASP A 12 2.78 -22.34 8.28
N TYR A 13 2.86 -21.02 8.29
CA TYR A 13 4.11 -20.26 8.33
C TYR A 13 4.09 -19.28 9.49
N PRO A 14 5.14 -19.23 10.32
CA PRO A 14 5.23 -18.23 11.37
C PRO A 14 5.36 -16.83 10.77
N ALA A 15 4.66 -15.88 11.38
CA ALA A 15 4.77 -14.47 11.05
C ALA A 15 4.98 -13.66 12.33
N ARG A 16 5.75 -12.59 12.26
CA ARG A 16 6.04 -11.73 13.42
C ARG A 16 6.40 -10.32 13.03
N GLU A 17 6.36 -9.43 14.01
CA GLU A 17 7.01 -8.12 13.89
C GLU A 17 8.50 -8.33 13.62
N LEU A 18 9.06 -7.55 12.71
CA LEU A 18 10.48 -7.57 12.42
C LEU A 18 11.25 -6.63 13.35
N THR A 19 12.50 -6.98 13.62
CA THR A 19 13.43 -6.19 14.44
C THR A 19 14.70 -5.90 13.64
N ILE A 20 15.59 -5.12 14.22
CA ILE A 20 16.88 -4.79 13.60
C ILE A 20 17.71 -6.06 13.28
N ASP A 21 17.53 -7.15 14.04
CA ASP A 21 18.22 -8.42 13.81
C ASP A 21 17.81 -9.08 12.48
N ASN A 22 16.67 -8.67 11.91
CA ASN A 22 16.21 -9.15 10.61
C ASN A 22 16.75 -8.34 9.41
N MET A 23 17.56 -7.29 9.64
CA MET A 23 17.99 -6.35 8.60
C MET A 23 18.65 -7.03 7.40
N GLU A 24 19.54 -7.98 7.65
CA GLU A 24 20.23 -8.70 6.57
C GLU A 24 19.25 -9.47 5.68
N GLN A 25 18.26 -10.16 6.28
CA GLN A 25 17.22 -10.89 5.55
C GLN A 25 16.29 -9.95 4.79
N ILE A 26 15.96 -8.77 5.35
CA ILE A 26 15.14 -7.74 4.70
C ILE A 26 15.81 -7.25 3.42
N LEU A 27 17.08 -6.84 3.51
CA LEU A 27 17.85 -6.35 2.38
C LEU A 27 18.06 -7.44 1.31
N ALA A 28 18.36 -8.67 1.74
CA ALA A 28 18.50 -9.82 0.84
C ALA A 28 17.20 -10.09 0.07
N LEU A 29 16.05 -10.14 0.77
CA LEU A 29 14.76 -10.37 0.12
C LEU A 29 14.39 -9.22 -0.82
N GLN A 30 14.63 -7.95 -0.45
CA GLN A 30 14.42 -6.82 -1.35
C GLN A 30 15.25 -6.98 -2.62
N SER A 31 16.52 -7.34 -2.50
CA SER A 31 17.42 -7.55 -3.65
C SER A 31 16.90 -8.66 -4.58
N ILE A 32 16.46 -9.80 -4.03
CA ILE A 32 15.86 -10.90 -4.80
C ILE A 32 14.62 -10.41 -5.56
N VAL A 33 13.74 -9.68 -4.88
CA VAL A 33 12.50 -9.17 -5.51
C VAL A 33 12.81 -8.20 -6.64
N LEU A 34 13.76 -7.28 -6.46
CA LEU A 34 14.17 -6.30 -7.48
C LEU A 34 14.74 -6.97 -8.74
N GLN A 35 15.51 -8.06 -8.58
CA GLN A 35 16.05 -8.84 -9.70
C GLN A 35 14.98 -9.54 -10.53
N HIS A 36 13.80 -9.83 -9.93
CA HIS A 36 12.69 -10.52 -10.57
C HIS A 36 11.51 -9.59 -10.94
N LEU A 37 11.73 -8.28 -10.96
CA LEU A 37 10.74 -7.32 -11.44
C LEU A 37 10.86 -7.15 -12.95
N GLU A 38 9.74 -7.33 -13.66
CA GLU A 38 9.63 -7.04 -15.09
C GLU A 38 9.71 -5.53 -15.38
N ASN A 39 9.13 -4.71 -14.51
CA ASN A 39 9.16 -3.26 -14.60
C ASN A 39 9.70 -2.67 -13.29
N LYS A 40 10.87 -2.04 -13.37
CA LYS A 40 11.54 -1.42 -12.21
C LYS A 40 10.79 -0.23 -11.62
N GLU A 41 9.91 0.42 -12.39
CA GLU A 41 9.11 1.54 -11.90
C GLU A 41 7.99 1.12 -10.92
N PHE A 42 7.71 -0.18 -10.84
CA PHE A 42 6.65 -0.70 -9.96
C PHE A 42 7.04 -0.77 -8.49
N LEU A 43 8.33 -0.80 -8.18
CA LEU A 43 8.84 -0.80 -6.82
C LEU A 43 9.99 0.20 -6.71
N GLN A 44 9.83 1.20 -5.84
CA GLN A 44 10.93 2.00 -5.36
C GLN A 44 11.54 1.29 -4.16
N PRO A 45 12.82 0.85 -4.23
CA PRO A 45 13.46 0.20 -3.11
C PRO A 45 13.65 1.18 -1.95
N LEU A 46 13.54 0.68 -0.73
CA LEU A 46 13.90 1.44 0.46
C LEU A 46 15.39 1.28 0.77
N THR A 47 15.97 2.34 1.31
CA THR A 47 17.35 2.33 1.84
C THR A 47 17.41 1.58 3.16
N LYS A 48 18.62 1.29 3.62
CA LYS A 48 18.82 0.67 4.94
C LYS A 48 18.31 1.58 6.07
N GLU A 49 18.54 2.88 5.94
CA GLU A 49 18.13 3.89 6.92
C GLU A 49 16.60 3.98 7.03
N GLU A 50 15.88 3.90 5.93
CA GLU A 50 14.40 3.87 5.90
C GLU A 50 13.86 2.60 6.57
N PHE A 51 14.51 1.45 6.36
CA PHE A 51 14.17 0.23 7.08
C PHE A 51 14.48 0.34 8.58
N GLU A 52 15.63 0.91 8.97
CA GLU A 52 15.99 1.12 10.37
C GLU A 52 14.94 1.98 11.09
N ASP A 53 14.45 3.04 10.45
CA ASP A 53 13.40 3.88 11.01
C ASP A 53 12.09 3.12 11.20
N SER A 54 11.65 2.38 10.17
CA SER A 54 10.43 1.55 10.24
C SER A 54 10.52 0.47 11.33
N LEU A 55 11.68 -0.16 11.48
CA LEU A 55 11.93 -1.18 12.51
C LEU A 55 11.94 -0.58 13.92
N LYS A 56 12.56 0.58 14.11
CA LYS A 56 12.58 1.33 15.38
C LYS A 56 11.15 1.64 15.86
N HIS A 57 10.25 1.97 14.95
CA HIS A 57 8.85 2.26 15.23
C HIS A 57 7.95 1.02 15.22
N ARG A 58 8.51 -0.19 15.03
CA ARG A 58 7.78 -1.46 15.02
C ARG A 58 6.71 -1.51 13.91
N LEU A 59 7.02 -0.96 12.76
CA LEU A 59 6.13 -0.79 11.62
C LEU A 59 6.39 -1.81 10.49
N MET A 60 6.96 -2.97 10.82
CA MET A 60 7.24 -4.02 9.85
C MET A 60 6.77 -5.38 10.36
N VAL A 61 6.17 -6.15 9.45
CA VAL A 61 5.78 -7.55 9.69
C VAL A 61 6.40 -8.46 8.62
N GLY A 62 6.80 -9.65 9.01
CA GLY A 62 7.41 -10.63 8.12
C GLY A 62 6.84 -12.03 8.31
N VAL A 63 6.87 -12.82 7.25
CA VAL A 63 6.51 -14.25 7.21
C VAL A 63 7.75 -15.06 6.93
N PHE A 64 7.92 -16.18 7.63
CA PHE A 64 9.12 -17.00 7.59
C PHE A 64 8.81 -18.42 7.12
N ALA A 65 9.75 -19.02 6.40
CA ALA A 65 9.79 -20.45 6.10
C ALA A 65 11.16 -20.99 6.54
N ASP A 66 11.16 -21.97 7.43
CA ASP A 66 12.39 -22.60 7.95
C ASP A 66 13.45 -21.53 8.39
N ASP A 67 12.98 -20.51 9.14
CA ASP A 67 13.74 -19.34 9.63
C ASP A 67 14.20 -18.32 8.56
N GLU A 68 13.90 -18.55 7.29
CA GLU A 68 14.14 -17.59 6.22
C GLU A 68 12.96 -16.64 6.03
N LEU A 69 13.24 -15.34 5.87
CA LEU A 69 12.22 -14.32 5.59
C LEU A 69 11.76 -14.44 4.13
N ILE A 70 10.53 -14.93 3.94
CA ILE A 70 9.94 -15.16 2.60
C ILE A 70 9.03 -14.03 2.12
N ALA A 71 8.53 -13.21 3.04
CA ALA A 71 7.74 -12.04 2.70
C ALA A 71 7.75 -11.02 3.84
N PHE A 72 7.67 -9.74 3.51
CA PHE A 72 7.46 -8.67 4.50
C PHE A 72 6.65 -7.52 3.94
N ARG A 73 6.04 -6.75 4.83
CA ARG A 73 5.41 -5.46 4.54
C ARG A 73 5.92 -4.42 5.50
N THR A 74 6.22 -3.24 4.93
CA THR A 74 6.75 -2.09 5.65
C THR A 74 5.72 -0.97 5.66
N LEU A 75 5.57 -0.36 6.83
CA LEU A 75 4.93 0.94 7.01
C LEU A 75 6.01 1.97 7.36
N ALA A 76 5.72 3.25 7.12
CA ALA A 76 6.61 4.33 7.49
C ALA A 76 5.83 5.49 8.11
N ILE A 77 6.47 6.21 9.03
CA ILE A 77 6.02 7.52 9.48
C ILE A 77 6.48 8.53 8.43
N PRO A 78 5.55 9.27 7.80
CA PRO A 78 5.94 10.21 6.74
C PRO A 78 6.77 11.38 7.27
N VAL A 79 7.66 11.87 6.43
CA VAL A 79 8.34 13.14 6.67
C VAL A 79 7.33 14.28 6.54
N MET A 80 7.41 15.25 7.46
CA MET A 80 6.53 16.43 7.49
C MET A 80 7.06 17.49 6.52
N ASP A 81 6.80 17.28 5.24
CA ASP A 81 7.20 18.18 4.15
C ASP A 81 6.04 18.47 3.17
N GLU A 82 6.28 19.28 2.17
CA GLU A 82 5.31 19.67 1.14
C GLU A 82 4.82 18.48 0.26
N ASN A 83 5.54 17.36 0.26
CA ASN A 83 5.19 16.16 -0.48
C ASN A 83 4.32 15.19 0.31
N HIS A 84 3.97 15.54 1.56
CA HIS A 84 3.18 14.70 2.44
C HIS A 84 1.82 14.33 1.80
N LEU A 85 1.52 13.01 1.72
CA LEU A 85 0.30 12.49 1.07
C LEU A 85 -1.00 12.95 1.75
N GLY A 86 -0.93 13.36 3.01
CA GLY A 86 -2.06 13.95 3.74
C GLY A 86 -2.64 15.17 3.02
N TYR A 87 -1.82 16.03 2.43
CA TYR A 87 -2.29 17.14 1.62
C TYR A 87 -3.06 16.70 0.38
N ASP A 88 -2.65 15.58 -0.23
CA ASP A 88 -3.29 15.05 -1.43
C ASP A 88 -4.67 14.46 -1.16
N ILE A 89 -4.95 14.08 0.07
CA ILE A 89 -6.26 13.57 0.52
C ILE A 89 -7.10 14.63 1.23
N GLY A 90 -6.58 15.86 1.38
CA GLY A 90 -7.32 17.02 1.91
C GLY A 90 -7.23 17.19 3.42
N LEU A 91 -6.20 16.66 4.08
CA LEU A 91 -5.98 16.87 5.52
C LEU A 91 -5.39 18.24 5.81
N SER A 92 -5.72 18.79 6.99
CA SER A 92 -5.07 19.98 7.54
C SER A 92 -3.68 19.63 8.11
N GLU A 93 -2.83 20.65 8.31
CA GLU A 93 -1.48 20.45 8.89
C GLU A 93 -1.52 19.74 10.25
N GLU A 94 -2.53 20.03 11.07
CA GLU A 94 -2.71 19.42 12.39
C GLU A 94 -2.99 17.90 12.32
N GLN A 95 -3.56 17.42 11.19
CA GLN A 95 -3.91 16.02 10.98
C GLN A 95 -2.78 15.21 10.34
N LEU A 96 -1.72 15.84 9.84
CA LEU A 96 -0.64 15.13 9.15
C LEU A 96 0.08 14.14 10.06
N GLY A 97 0.21 14.46 11.36
CA GLY A 97 0.82 13.56 12.35
C GLY A 97 0.05 12.26 12.59
N ASP A 98 -1.22 12.21 12.16
CA ASP A 98 -2.08 11.03 12.32
C ASP A 98 -2.00 10.06 11.11
N VAL A 99 -1.08 10.30 10.18
CA VAL A 99 -0.94 9.52 8.94
C VAL A 99 0.21 8.54 9.04
N VAL A 100 -0.02 7.31 8.60
CA VAL A 100 1.01 6.29 8.36
C VAL A 100 1.01 5.89 6.88
N TYR A 101 2.19 5.62 6.30
CA TYR A 101 2.28 5.16 4.91
C TYR A 101 2.44 3.65 4.84
N GLN A 102 1.74 3.03 3.89
CA GLN A 102 2.09 1.70 3.39
C GLN A 102 3.16 1.86 2.30
N GLU A 103 4.39 1.50 2.63
CA GLU A 103 5.51 1.63 1.70
C GLU A 103 5.58 0.43 0.75
N ILE A 104 6.36 -0.56 1.08
CA ILE A 104 6.59 -1.69 0.19
C ILE A 104 6.09 -3.01 0.77
N THR A 105 5.81 -3.93 -0.13
CA THR A 105 5.58 -5.35 0.19
C THR A 105 6.47 -6.18 -0.72
N ASN A 106 7.36 -6.94 -0.13
CA ASN A 106 8.22 -7.87 -0.81
C ASN A 106 7.77 -9.31 -0.55
N VAL A 107 7.60 -10.08 -1.62
CA VAL A 107 7.27 -11.51 -1.56
C VAL A 107 8.28 -12.24 -2.43
N HIS A 108 8.98 -13.21 -1.82
CA HIS A 108 9.94 -14.04 -2.54
C HIS A 108 9.28 -14.68 -3.77
N PRO A 109 9.93 -14.69 -4.95
CA PRO A 109 9.31 -15.15 -6.20
C PRO A 109 8.67 -16.53 -6.11
N GLU A 110 9.27 -17.49 -5.40
CA GLU A 110 8.76 -18.85 -5.22
C GLU A 110 7.48 -18.93 -4.37
N TYR A 111 7.20 -17.88 -3.58
CA TYR A 111 6.00 -17.81 -2.72
C TYR A 111 4.93 -16.86 -3.27
N ARG A 112 5.09 -16.38 -4.52
CA ARG A 112 4.04 -15.60 -5.18
C ARG A 112 2.85 -16.47 -5.57
N GLY A 113 1.67 -15.86 -5.72
CA GLY A 113 0.44 -16.57 -6.07
C GLY A 113 -0.30 -17.21 -4.88
N TYR A 114 0.29 -17.30 -3.71
CA TYR A 114 -0.33 -17.87 -2.50
C TYR A 114 -1.06 -16.86 -1.62
N GLY A 115 -1.22 -15.62 -2.08
CA GLY A 115 -1.97 -14.59 -1.36
C GLY A 115 -1.22 -13.94 -0.19
N LEU A 116 0.11 -14.11 -0.09
CA LEU A 116 0.93 -13.52 0.99
C LEU A 116 0.79 -12.01 1.11
N GLN A 117 0.67 -11.30 -0.02
CA GLN A 117 0.49 -9.86 -0.02
C GLN A 117 -0.76 -9.44 0.77
N ARG A 118 -1.88 -10.15 0.58
CA ARG A 118 -3.12 -9.91 1.32
C ARG A 118 -2.98 -10.29 2.80
N LYS A 119 -2.36 -11.44 3.09
CA LYS A 119 -2.11 -11.86 4.49
C LYS A 119 -1.28 -10.84 5.26
N LEU A 120 -0.21 -10.33 4.65
CA LEU A 120 0.59 -9.25 5.23
C LEU A 120 -0.22 -7.96 5.43
N ALA A 121 -1.19 -7.67 4.55
CA ALA A 121 -2.09 -6.54 4.74
C ALA A 121 -2.96 -6.72 6.00
N ASP A 122 -3.54 -7.91 6.18
CA ASP A 122 -4.34 -8.23 7.36
C ASP A 122 -3.51 -8.07 8.65
N LEU A 123 -2.25 -8.59 8.67
CA LEU A 123 -1.34 -8.45 9.81
C LEU A 123 -1.00 -6.99 10.13
N VAL A 124 -0.78 -6.18 9.11
CA VAL A 124 -0.51 -4.74 9.28
C VAL A 124 -1.73 -4.03 9.86
N MET A 125 -2.95 -4.36 9.41
CA MET A 125 -4.16 -3.78 10.00
C MET A 125 -4.33 -4.17 11.48
N GLU A 126 -3.99 -5.40 11.86
CA GLU A 126 -3.96 -5.81 13.26
C GLU A 126 -2.86 -5.08 14.07
N LEU A 127 -1.69 -4.84 13.44
CA LEU A 127 -0.62 -4.08 14.07
C LEU A 127 -1.08 -2.66 14.41
N LEU A 128 -1.86 -2.04 13.53
CA LEU A 128 -2.34 -0.66 13.62
C LEU A 128 -3.57 -0.47 14.50
N GLN A 129 -4.26 -1.54 14.96
CA GLN A 129 -5.53 -1.45 15.72
C GLN A 129 -5.50 -0.51 16.93
N ASN A 130 -4.37 -0.38 17.61
CA ASN A 130 -4.23 0.47 18.79
C ASN A 130 -3.09 1.50 18.59
N SER A 131 -2.80 1.84 17.35
CA SER A 131 -1.81 2.85 17.01
C SER A 131 -2.43 4.25 17.10
N PRO A 132 -1.60 5.30 17.17
CA PRO A 132 -2.09 6.67 17.17
C PRO A 132 -2.56 7.13 15.79
N TYR A 133 -2.39 6.32 14.74
CA TYR A 133 -2.69 6.73 13.37
C TYR A 133 -4.18 6.61 13.04
N THR A 134 -4.72 7.68 12.47
CA THR A 134 -6.11 7.74 11.99
C THR A 134 -6.20 7.44 10.49
N TYR A 135 -5.14 7.70 9.74
CA TYR A 135 -5.13 7.57 8.29
C TYR A 135 -3.98 6.68 7.83
N ILE A 136 -4.25 5.81 6.87
CA ILE A 136 -3.23 5.07 6.14
C ILE A 136 -3.24 5.48 4.68
N CYS A 137 -2.08 5.87 4.17
CA CYS A 137 -1.89 6.26 2.77
C CYS A 137 -0.91 5.33 2.06
N ALA A 138 -1.04 5.26 0.74
CA ALA A 138 -0.10 4.55 -0.12
C ALA A 138 -0.07 5.17 -1.51
N THR A 139 1.04 4.98 -2.23
CA THR A 139 1.12 5.31 -3.64
C THR A 139 1.27 4.06 -4.50
N VAL A 140 0.63 4.05 -5.67
CA VAL A 140 0.74 2.94 -6.63
C VAL A 140 0.87 3.50 -8.04
N ALA A 141 1.81 2.96 -8.83
CA ALA A 141 1.93 3.29 -10.24
C ALA A 141 0.69 2.81 -11.02
N PRO A 142 0.19 3.58 -12.01
CA PRO A 142 -0.77 3.05 -12.97
C PRO A 142 -0.26 1.75 -13.61
N PHE A 143 -1.17 0.83 -13.92
CA PHE A 143 -0.88 -0.49 -14.49
C PHE A 143 -0.10 -1.46 -13.59
N ASN A 144 0.27 -1.09 -12.37
CA ASN A 144 0.73 -2.06 -11.37
C ASN A 144 -0.47 -2.77 -10.74
N PHE A 145 -1.07 -3.70 -11.51
CA PHE A 145 -2.33 -4.35 -11.16
C PHE A 145 -2.28 -5.13 -9.84
N ALA A 146 -1.15 -5.74 -9.53
CA ALA A 146 -0.98 -6.48 -8.27
C ALA A 146 -1.12 -5.54 -7.07
N SER A 147 -0.42 -4.40 -7.09
CA SER A 147 -0.50 -3.40 -6.01
C SER A 147 -1.83 -2.66 -5.99
N LEU A 148 -2.43 -2.37 -7.16
CA LEU A 148 -3.76 -1.75 -7.24
C LEU A 148 -4.82 -2.66 -6.59
N LYS A 149 -4.85 -3.93 -6.96
CA LYS A 149 -5.78 -4.92 -6.38
C LYS A 149 -5.55 -5.11 -4.88
N ASP A 150 -4.29 -5.10 -4.43
CA ASP A 150 -3.94 -5.19 -3.02
C ASP A 150 -4.56 -4.03 -2.21
N LYS A 151 -4.34 -2.78 -2.63
CA LYS A 151 -4.88 -1.62 -1.92
C LYS A 151 -6.41 -1.57 -1.93
N LEU A 152 -7.01 -1.81 -3.09
CA LEU A 152 -8.49 -1.85 -3.22
C LEU A 152 -9.10 -2.97 -2.36
N SER A 153 -8.47 -4.15 -2.29
CA SER A 153 -8.95 -5.27 -1.46
C SER A 153 -8.92 -4.97 0.05
N GLN A 154 -8.10 -4.02 0.49
CA GLN A 154 -8.04 -3.53 1.86
C GLN A 154 -9.10 -2.46 2.17
N GLY A 155 -9.94 -2.11 1.20
CA GLY A 155 -10.93 -1.04 1.31
C GLY A 155 -10.32 0.36 1.20
N MET A 156 -9.08 0.49 0.70
CA MET A 156 -8.52 1.80 0.36
C MET A 156 -9.16 2.32 -0.93
N VAL A 157 -9.29 3.64 -1.05
CA VAL A 157 -9.79 4.30 -2.26
C VAL A 157 -8.73 5.20 -2.88
N ILE A 158 -8.80 5.38 -4.20
CA ILE A 158 -7.96 6.35 -4.92
C ILE A 158 -8.55 7.74 -4.70
N LYS A 159 -7.78 8.65 -4.12
CA LYS A 159 -8.19 10.04 -3.84
C LYS A 159 -7.51 11.04 -4.74
N ALA A 160 -6.32 10.74 -5.25
CA ALA A 160 -5.60 11.60 -6.17
C ALA A 160 -4.80 10.80 -7.21
N LEU A 161 -4.46 11.45 -8.32
CA LEU A 161 -3.55 10.96 -9.34
C LEU A 161 -2.58 12.10 -9.65
N LYS A 162 -1.34 11.98 -9.17
CA LYS A 162 -0.33 13.05 -9.23
C LYS A 162 1.05 12.48 -9.54
N ARG A 163 1.95 13.39 -9.93
CA ARG A 163 3.37 13.06 -10.02
C ARG A 163 4.03 13.22 -8.66
N LYS A 164 4.73 12.19 -8.23
CA LYS A 164 5.50 12.08 -6.98
C LYS A 164 6.88 11.49 -7.31
N TYR A 165 7.83 11.51 -6.37
CA TYR A 165 9.10 10.81 -6.49
C TYR A 165 9.77 11.02 -7.87
N ASP A 166 10.44 12.12 -8.08
CA ASP A 166 11.13 12.42 -9.34
C ASP A 166 10.23 12.33 -10.59
N ASN A 167 9.01 12.87 -10.46
CA ASN A 167 8.05 13.00 -11.56
C ASN A 167 7.32 11.71 -11.99
N MET A 168 7.33 10.66 -11.19
CA MET A 168 6.59 9.43 -11.48
C MET A 168 5.08 9.60 -11.21
N LEU A 169 4.23 9.20 -12.17
CA LEU A 169 2.78 9.24 -11.99
C LEU A 169 2.34 8.19 -10.97
N ARG A 170 1.55 8.60 -9.97
CA ARG A 170 1.09 7.73 -8.87
C ARG A 170 -0.38 8.00 -8.56
N TYR A 171 -1.15 6.93 -8.38
CA TYR A 171 -2.39 6.97 -7.62
C TYR A 171 -2.05 7.13 -6.15
N ILE A 172 -2.78 8.00 -5.46
CA ILE A 172 -2.70 8.17 -4.01
C ILE A 172 -3.92 7.52 -3.41
N PHE A 173 -3.67 6.48 -2.64
CA PHE A 173 -4.66 5.72 -1.91
C PHE A 173 -4.75 6.19 -0.47
N TYR A 174 -5.94 6.12 0.10
CA TYR A 174 -6.10 6.30 1.54
C TYR A 174 -7.24 5.46 2.09
N LYS A 175 -7.21 5.28 3.41
CA LYS A 175 -8.29 4.73 4.23
C LYS A 175 -8.19 5.32 5.63
N ARG A 176 -9.32 5.49 6.31
CA ARG A 176 -9.35 5.76 7.75
C ARG A 176 -9.23 4.46 8.54
N LEU A 177 -8.58 4.53 9.69
CA LEU A 177 -8.31 3.39 10.58
C LEU A 177 -9.20 3.38 11.82
N ASP A 178 -9.82 4.53 12.14
CA ASP A 178 -10.61 4.76 13.36
C ASP A 178 -12.04 4.20 13.29
N GLY A 179 -12.37 3.46 12.25
CA GLY A 179 -13.72 2.90 12.03
C GLY A 179 -14.77 3.91 11.55
N ASN A 180 -14.40 5.19 11.43
CA ASN A 180 -15.27 6.25 10.93
C ASN A 180 -15.11 6.46 9.40
N ASP A 181 -14.77 5.41 8.68
CA ASP A 181 -14.51 5.44 7.23
C ASP A 181 -15.82 5.38 6.43
N TYR A 182 -16.72 6.26 6.75
CA TYR A 182 -17.98 6.39 6.02
C TYR A 182 -17.81 7.33 4.83
N ILE A 183 -17.18 6.83 3.76
CA ILE A 183 -17.34 7.49 2.46
C ILE A 183 -18.77 7.18 2.02
N VAL A 184 -19.64 8.18 2.06
CA VAL A 184 -20.99 8.04 1.55
C VAL A 184 -20.92 8.17 0.03
N PHE A 185 -21.24 7.07 -0.66
CA PHE A 185 -21.26 7.05 -2.11
C PHE A 185 -22.62 7.50 -2.63
N GLY A 186 -22.61 8.36 -3.63
CA GLY A 186 -23.77 8.66 -4.45
C GLY A 186 -24.14 7.50 -5.38
N GLU A 187 -25.21 7.67 -6.15
CA GLU A 187 -25.68 6.66 -7.11
C GLU A 187 -24.83 6.61 -8.40
N ASN A 188 -24.08 7.69 -8.68
CA ASN A 188 -23.34 7.83 -9.91
C ASN A 188 -22.00 7.08 -9.89
N GLN A 189 -21.75 6.33 -10.96
CA GLN A 189 -20.53 5.59 -11.20
C GLN A 189 -20.04 5.80 -12.62
N MET A 190 -18.73 5.97 -12.79
CA MET A 190 -18.06 6.10 -14.08
C MET A 190 -16.87 5.17 -14.20
N ASN A 191 -16.66 4.62 -15.40
CA ASN A 191 -15.49 3.81 -15.71
C ASN A 191 -14.61 4.63 -16.68
N ILE A 192 -13.45 5.07 -16.20
CA ILE A 192 -12.51 5.88 -16.98
C ILE A 192 -11.31 5.01 -17.35
N LYS A 193 -10.88 5.06 -18.62
CA LYS A 193 -9.67 4.36 -19.04
C LYS A 193 -8.49 4.75 -18.17
N MET A 194 -7.70 3.76 -17.74
CA MET A 194 -6.52 4.01 -16.91
C MET A 194 -5.47 4.87 -17.63
N SER A 195 -5.47 4.86 -18.96
CA SER A 195 -4.64 5.71 -19.81
C SER A 195 -5.14 7.16 -19.92
N ASP A 196 -6.41 7.44 -19.61
CA ASP A 196 -6.98 8.78 -19.66
C ASP A 196 -6.74 9.53 -18.35
N ILE A 197 -5.54 10.07 -18.21
CA ILE A 197 -5.07 10.74 -16.99
C ILE A 197 -5.86 12.01 -16.70
N GLU A 198 -6.19 12.79 -17.75
CA GLU A 198 -6.86 14.07 -17.59
C GLU A 198 -8.29 13.91 -17.04
N GLU A 199 -9.07 12.98 -17.59
CA GLU A 199 -10.43 12.76 -17.12
C GLU A 199 -10.45 12.15 -15.70
N GLN A 200 -9.52 11.24 -15.39
CA GLN A 200 -9.35 10.74 -14.03
C GLN A 200 -9.06 11.87 -13.04
N GLN A 201 -8.11 12.76 -13.36
CA GLN A 201 -7.75 13.89 -12.50
C GLN A 201 -8.92 14.86 -12.31
N LYS A 202 -9.73 15.07 -13.35
CA LYS A 202 -10.91 15.92 -13.30
C LYS A 202 -11.97 15.37 -12.34
N LEU A 203 -12.27 14.06 -12.41
CA LEU A 203 -13.21 13.41 -11.49
C LEU A 203 -12.72 13.48 -10.04
N LEU A 204 -11.43 13.17 -9.80
CA LEU A 204 -10.83 13.22 -8.48
C LEU A 204 -10.89 14.63 -7.86
N LYS A 205 -10.66 15.69 -8.68
CA LYS A 205 -10.82 17.08 -8.26
C LYS A 205 -12.28 17.45 -7.96
N ALA A 206 -13.24 16.83 -8.65
CA ALA A 206 -14.67 17.00 -8.40
C ALA A 206 -15.18 16.23 -7.18
N GLY A 207 -14.30 15.55 -6.42
CA GLY A 207 -14.64 14.84 -5.20
C GLY A 207 -14.96 13.34 -5.40
N TRP A 208 -14.91 12.85 -6.65
CA TRP A 208 -15.06 11.41 -6.90
C TRP A 208 -13.84 10.64 -6.37
N VAL A 209 -14.04 9.35 -6.10
CA VAL A 209 -12.96 8.45 -5.66
C VAL A 209 -12.93 7.19 -6.51
N GLY A 210 -11.72 6.67 -6.77
CA GLY A 210 -11.55 5.40 -7.44
C GLY A 210 -11.72 4.24 -6.45
N THR A 211 -12.63 3.32 -6.75
CA THR A 211 -13.04 2.24 -5.83
C THR A 211 -12.71 0.85 -6.34
N ASN A 212 -12.43 0.70 -7.63
CA ASN A 212 -12.11 -0.59 -8.24
C ASN A 212 -11.37 -0.39 -9.56
N ILE A 213 -10.78 -1.46 -10.07
CA ILE A 213 -10.27 -1.55 -11.44
C ILE A 213 -10.95 -2.70 -12.15
N LEU A 214 -11.19 -2.55 -13.44
CA LEU A 214 -11.77 -3.61 -14.27
C LEU A 214 -11.12 -3.62 -15.65
N GLN A 215 -11.12 -4.78 -16.26
CA GLN A 215 -10.70 -4.96 -17.65
C GLN A 215 -11.93 -5.17 -18.54
N LYS A 216 -12.01 -4.42 -19.63
CA LYS A 216 -12.97 -4.64 -20.71
C LYS A 216 -12.18 -4.76 -22.01
N GLU A 217 -12.33 -5.87 -22.70
CA GLU A 217 -11.52 -6.19 -23.87
C GLU A 217 -10.03 -6.13 -23.51
N GLU A 218 -9.23 -5.34 -24.23
CA GLU A 218 -7.80 -5.16 -23.97
C GLU A 218 -7.48 -3.92 -23.11
N GLU A 219 -8.50 -3.17 -22.66
CA GLU A 219 -8.35 -1.91 -21.96
C GLU A 219 -8.64 -2.05 -20.46
N TRP A 220 -7.89 -1.34 -19.66
CA TRP A 220 -8.10 -1.24 -18.21
C TRP A 220 -8.76 0.08 -17.84
N TYR A 221 -9.68 0.00 -16.90
CA TYR A 221 -10.47 1.12 -16.38
C TYR A 221 -10.35 1.20 -14.87
N VAL A 222 -10.39 2.43 -14.35
CA VAL A 222 -10.66 2.70 -12.95
C VAL A 222 -12.14 3.01 -12.81
N VAL A 223 -12.76 2.38 -11.81
CA VAL A 223 -14.17 2.60 -11.45
C VAL A 223 -14.22 3.73 -10.44
N TYR A 224 -14.80 4.85 -10.84
CA TYR A 224 -15.00 6.03 -9.99
C TYR A 224 -16.43 6.06 -9.47
N LYS A 225 -16.58 6.43 -8.20
CA LYS A 225 -17.87 6.70 -7.57
C LYS A 225 -17.89 8.14 -7.06
N GLU A 226 -19.04 8.77 -7.25
CA GLU A 226 -19.33 10.07 -6.64
C GLU A 226 -19.40 9.91 -5.11
N THR A 227 -18.90 10.93 -4.39
CA THR A 227 -19.06 11.02 -2.92
C THR A 227 -20.02 12.17 -2.59
N ILE A 228 -20.87 12.00 -1.57
CA ILE A 228 -21.88 12.96 -1.12
C ILE A 228 -21.67 13.32 0.36
#